data_5cd23951344c4131f578222a19121ed5
#
_entry.id   5cd23951344c4131f578222a19121ed5
#
_cell.length_a   1.000
_cell.length_b   1.000
_cell.length_c   1.000
_cell.angle_alpha   90.00
_cell.angle_beta   90.00
_cell.angle_gamma   90.00
#
_symmetry.space_group_name_H-M   'P 1'
#
loop_
_entity.id
_entity.type
_entity.pdbx_description
1 polymer ?
#
loop_
_entity_poly.entity_id
_entity_poly.type
_entity_poly.pdbx_seq_one_letter_code
_entity_poly.pdbx_strand_id
1 'polypeptide(L)'
;MEQLGTVDFAFLNAGVNVPGDDQDATEEVWTRTININLNGTYRTGRIAHEIMREHGHGGSLIFTASLSGHNANYMMGSPTPVNAYGATKAAIMEHSRYLAAALAKDGIRSNTISPGYVWSGIFNGRIDMPGHDAMLEVVPMHRFGTNDEIASTVLFLASDASSYVTGIDIRVDGGYSVF
;
A
#
# COMPACT_ATOMS: atom_id res chain seq x y z
N MET A 1 21.12 5.84 10.71
CA MET A 1 21.04 7.06 11.53
C MET A 1 22.33 7.85 11.49
N GLU A 2 23.50 7.28 11.71
CA GLU A 2 24.77 8.00 11.65
C GLU A 2 25.04 8.78 10.36
N GLN A 3 24.45 8.34 9.23
CA GLN A 3 24.65 8.98 7.91
C GLN A 3 23.57 10.01 7.54
N LEU A 4 22.32 9.86 8.03
CA LEU A 4 21.19 10.67 7.59
C LEU A 4 20.64 11.60 8.68
N GLY A 5 21.04 11.40 9.95
CA GLY A 5 20.61 12.22 11.07
C GLY A 5 19.18 11.94 11.54
N THR A 6 18.17 12.03 10.68
CA THR A 6 16.74 11.89 11.02
C THR A 6 15.94 11.17 9.94
N VAL A 7 14.69 10.84 10.26
CA VAL A 7 13.69 10.33 9.32
C VAL A 7 12.48 11.23 9.37
N ASP A 8 12.24 12.01 8.30
CA ASP A 8 11.11 12.93 8.19
C ASP A 8 9.87 12.26 7.59
N PHE A 9 10.07 11.28 6.73
CA PHE A 9 9.00 10.40 6.24
C PHE A 9 9.50 8.98 6.00
N ALA A 10 8.58 8.03 6.05
CA ALA A 10 8.84 6.64 5.70
C ALA A 10 7.75 6.13 4.75
N PHE A 11 8.17 5.67 3.57
CA PHE A 11 7.30 5.01 2.61
C PHE A 11 7.42 3.48 2.73
N LEU A 12 6.40 2.87 3.31
CA LEU A 12 6.35 1.44 3.63
C LEU A 12 5.70 0.69 2.47
N ASN A 13 6.48 0.44 1.43
CA ASN A 13 6.02 -0.10 0.15
C ASN A 13 6.28 -1.60 -0.03
N ALA A 14 7.19 -2.19 0.72
CA ALA A 14 7.56 -3.59 0.54
C ALA A 14 6.36 -4.53 0.69
N GLY A 15 6.19 -5.41 -0.28
CA GLY A 15 5.11 -6.39 -0.28
C GLY A 15 5.21 -7.36 -1.46
N VAL A 16 4.58 -8.50 -1.31
CA VAL A 16 4.55 -9.56 -2.32
C VAL A 16 3.12 -10.06 -2.54
N ASN A 17 2.84 -10.52 -3.75
CA ASN A 17 1.76 -11.45 -4.02
C ASN A 17 2.39 -12.84 -4.23
N VAL A 18 2.04 -13.78 -3.37
CA VAL A 18 2.62 -15.14 -3.41
C VAL A 18 1.76 -16.00 -4.35
N PRO A 19 2.35 -16.70 -5.33
CA PRO A 19 1.59 -17.63 -6.16
C PRO A 19 0.83 -18.68 -5.32
N GLY A 20 -0.43 -18.94 -5.69
CA GLY A 20 -1.32 -19.84 -4.93
C GLY A 20 -2.04 -19.17 -3.76
N ASP A 21 -2.06 -17.83 -3.72
CA ASP A 21 -2.85 -17.06 -2.75
C ASP A 21 -4.32 -16.96 -3.20
N ASP A 22 -5.04 -18.05 -3.06
CA ASP A 22 -6.46 -18.22 -3.42
C ASP A 22 -7.25 -18.88 -2.28
N GLN A 23 -8.46 -19.39 -2.55
CA GLN A 23 -9.30 -20.06 -1.55
C GLN A 23 -8.69 -21.37 -1.01
N ASP A 24 -7.78 -21.99 -1.77
CA ASP A 24 -7.09 -23.25 -1.42
C ASP A 24 -5.64 -23.00 -0.95
N ALA A 25 -5.32 -21.74 -0.63
CA ALA A 25 -3.99 -21.35 -0.20
C ALA A 25 -3.48 -22.20 0.97
N THR A 26 -2.29 -22.75 0.81
CA THR A 26 -1.66 -23.54 1.87
C THR A 26 -1.28 -22.63 3.06
N GLU A 27 -1.10 -23.23 4.24
CA GLU A 27 -0.59 -22.53 5.44
C GLU A 27 0.75 -21.82 5.16
N GLU A 28 1.59 -22.39 4.30
CA GLU A 28 2.87 -21.78 3.91
C GLU A 28 2.64 -20.48 3.11
N VAL A 29 1.77 -20.50 2.11
CA VAL A 29 1.42 -19.32 1.29
C VAL A 29 0.82 -18.24 2.17
N TRP A 30 -0.15 -18.59 3.02
CA TRP A 30 -0.77 -17.69 3.98
C TRP A 30 0.27 -17.05 4.90
N THR A 31 1.05 -17.87 5.61
CA THR A 31 2.03 -17.41 6.59
C THR A 31 3.10 -16.53 5.95
N ARG A 32 3.60 -16.91 4.76
CA ARG A 32 4.58 -16.10 4.02
C ARG A 32 4.04 -14.74 3.64
N THR A 33 2.80 -14.69 3.13
CA THR A 33 2.15 -13.43 2.76
C THR A 33 1.97 -12.52 3.99
N ILE A 34 1.45 -13.04 5.09
CA ILE A 34 1.29 -12.31 6.36
C ILE A 34 2.64 -11.79 6.87
N ASN A 35 3.66 -12.63 6.87
CA ASN A 35 4.96 -12.27 7.44
C ASN A 35 5.65 -11.15 6.66
N ILE A 36 5.56 -11.16 5.33
CA ILE A 36 6.17 -10.11 4.50
C ILE A 36 5.31 -8.87 4.52
N ASN A 37 4.04 -8.97 4.15
CA ASN A 37 3.19 -7.81 3.88
C ASN A 37 2.74 -7.11 5.17
N LEU A 38 2.33 -7.85 6.19
CA LEU A 38 1.79 -7.27 7.41
C LEU A 38 2.86 -7.14 8.50
N ASN A 39 3.49 -8.24 8.91
CA ASN A 39 4.47 -8.22 10.00
C ASN A 39 5.71 -7.40 9.63
N GLY A 40 6.17 -7.47 8.37
CA GLY A 40 7.28 -6.65 7.85
C GLY A 40 6.95 -5.17 7.90
N THR A 41 5.78 -4.79 7.37
CA THR A 41 5.28 -3.40 7.38
C THR A 41 5.13 -2.87 8.80
N TYR A 42 4.52 -3.65 9.70
CA TYR A 42 4.40 -3.30 11.13
C TYR A 42 5.76 -3.00 11.76
N ARG A 43 6.74 -3.91 11.60
CA ARG A 43 8.08 -3.75 12.22
C ARG A 43 8.80 -2.51 11.69
N THR A 44 8.77 -2.28 10.37
CA THR A 44 9.41 -1.13 9.75
C THR A 44 8.73 0.17 10.17
N GLY A 45 7.39 0.21 10.18
CA GLY A 45 6.62 1.36 10.62
C GLY A 45 6.86 1.72 12.07
N ARG A 46 6.98 0.70 12.94
CA ARG A 46 7.31 0.89 14.35
C ARG A 46 8.68 1.56 14.52
N ILE A 47 9.71 1.05 13.85
CA ILE A 47 11.06 1.64 13.92
C ILE A 47 11.03 3.09 13.41
N ALA A 48 10.33 3.34 12.29
CA ALA A 48 10.26 4.67 11.71
C ALA A 48 9.64 5.70 12.68
N HIS A 49 8.48 5.39 13.28
CA HIS A 49 7.85 6.33 14.20
C HIS A 49 8.58 6.46 15.54
N GLU A 50 9.26 5.41 16.03
CA GLU A 50 10.12 5.52 17.21
C GLU A 50 11.24 6.54 16.96
N ILE A 51 11.90 6.48 15.81
CA ILE A 51 12.92 7.46 15.40
C ILE A 51 12.33 8.88 15.29
N MET A 52 11.17 9.04 14.62
CA MET A 52 10.51 10.34 14.49
C MET A 52 10.18 10.96 15.86
N ARG A 53 9.70 10.14 16.81
CA ARG A 53 9.41 10.59 18.18
C ARG A 53 10.66 11.00 18.94
N GLU A 54 11.77 10.27 18.80
CA GLU A 54 13.05 10.61 19.43
C GLU A 54 13.59 11.95 18.95
N HIS A 55 13.39 12.27 17.66
CA HIS A 55 13.80 13.56 17.08
C HIS A 55 12.85 14.72 17.39
N GLY A 56 11.58 14.45 17.66
CA GLY A 56 10.63 15.41 18.23
C GLY A 56 10.11 16.48 17.27
N HIS A 57 10.33 16.36 15.95
CA HIS A 57 9.83 17.33 14.96
C HIS A 57 8.70 16.80 14.07
N GLY A 58 8.11 15.65 14.45
CA GLY A 58 7.01 15.03 13.72
C GLY A 58 7.50 14.18 12.54
N GLY A 59 6.60 13.93 11.57
CA GLY A 59 6.93 13.15 10.39
C GLY A 59 5.71 12.61 9.66
N SER A 60 5.95 11.79 8.62
CA SER A 60 4.90 11.17 7.81
C SER A 60 5.17 9.69 7.57
N LEU A 61 4.25 8.83 8.02
CA LEU A 61 4.21 7.42 7.67
C LEU A 61 3.25 7.22 6.50
N ILE A 62 3.71 6.58 5.44
CA ILE A 62 2.94 6.33 4.23
C ILE A 62 3.00 4.84 3.93
N PHE A 63 1.85 4.17 3.98
CA PHE A 63 1.77 2.72 3.79
C PHE A 63 1.17 2.39 2.42
N THR A 64 1.68 1.37 1.76
CA THR A 64 1.07 0.83 0.54
C THR A 64 0.06 -0.26 0.89
N ALA A 65 -1.23 0.11 0.83
CA ALA A 65 -2.35 -0.81 0.82
C ALA A 65 -2.60 -1.36 -0.59
N SER A 66 -3.82 -1.54 -1.01
CA SER A 66 -4.22 -2.00 -2.35
C SER A 66 -5.74 -1.92 -2.51
N LEU A 67 -6.23 -1.87 -3.74
CA LEU A 67 -7.64 -2.18 -4.06
C LEU A 67 -8.10 -3.51 -3.44
N SER A 68 -7.21 -4.51 -3.40
CA SER A 68 -7.50 -5.83 -2.83
C SER A 68 -7.77 -5.79 -1.32
N GLY A 69 -7.45 -4.71 -0.64
CA GLY A 69 -7.82 -4.49 0.76
C GLY A 69 -9.22 -3.90 0.94
N HIS A 70 -9.83 -3.37 -0.13
CA HIS A 70 -11.19 -2.85 -0.12
C HIS A 70 -12.21 -3.87 -0.64
N ASN A 71 -11.82 -4.60 -1.67
CA ASN A 71 -12.69 -5.52 -2.39
C ASN A 71 -12.00 -6.87 -2.58
N ALA A 72 -12.78 -7.94 -2.70
CA ALA A 72 -12.28 -9.20 -3.24
C ALA A 72 -11.85 -8.98 -4.71
N ASN A 73 -10.56 -8.83 -4.92
CA ASN A 73 -9.99 -8.42 -6.21
C ASN A 73 -9.31 -9.60 -6.91
N TYR A 74 -9.66 -9.78 -8.18
CA TYR A 74 -9.03 -10.76 -9.05
C TYR A 74 -7.72 -10.18 -9.59
N MET A 75 -6.60 -10.77 -9.19
CA MET A 75 -5.32 -10.43 -9.82
C MET A 75 -5.31 -10.92 -11.27
N MET A 76 -4.55 -10.24 -12.13
CA MET A 76 -4.50 -10.52 -13.57
C MET A 76 -4.32 -12.01 -13.88
N GLY A 77 -5.28 -12.56 -14.64
CA GLY A 77 -5.25 -13.96 -15.08
C GLY A 77 -5.57 -15.01 -14.01
N SER A 78 -5.92 -14.59 -12.79
CA SER A 78 -6.39 -15.51 -11.75
C SER A 78 -7.89 -15.77 -11.91
N PRO A 79 -8.33 -17.03 -11.83
CA PRO A 79 -9.77 -17.37 -11.81
C PRO A 79 -10.42 -17.06 -10.46
N THR A 80 -9.64 -16.73 -9.44
CA THR A 80 -10.10 -16.49 -8.06
C THR A 80 -9.50 -15.20 -7.51
N PRO A 81 -10.19 -14.52 -6.58
CA PRO A 81 -9.62 -13.36 -5.91
C PRO A 81 -8.47 -13.75 -5.00
N VAL A 82 -7.58 -12.80 -4.73
CA VAL A 82 -6.49 -13.00 -3.76
C VAL A 82 -7.04 -13.04 -2.33
N ASN A 83 -6.47 -13.90 -1.50
CA ASN A 83 -6.92 -14.19 -0.15
C ASN A 83 -6.05 -13.47 0.91
N ALA A 84 -4.89 -14.03 1.26
CA ALA A 84 -4.01 -13.48 2.30
C ALA A 84 -3.49 -12.08 1.92
N TYR A 85 -3.18 -11.84 0.65
CA TYR A 85 -2.77 -10.52 0.18
C TYR A 85 -3.83 -9.46 0.49
N GLY A 86 -5.09 -9.71 0.11
CA GLY A 86 -6.20 -8.81 0.39
C GLY A 86 -6.36 -8.55 1.90
N ALA A 87 -6.33 -9.61 2.71
CA ALA A 87 -6.42 -9.52 4.16
C ALA A 87 -5.30 -8.65 4.75
N THR A 88 -4.04 -8.82 4.28
CA THR A 88 -2.92 -7.99 4.75
C THR A 88 -3.09 -6.52 4.39
N LYS A 89 -3.60 -6.23 3.18
CA LYS A 89 -3.79 -4.85 2.71
C LYS A 89 -4.92 -4.14 3.46
N ALA A 90 -5.99 -4.84 3.81
CA ALA A 90 -7.04 -4.33 4.69
C ALA A 90 -6.50 -4.05 6.11
N ALA A 91 -5.72 -4.98 6.67
CA ALA A 91 -5.11 -4.81 7.99
C ALA A 91 -4.13 -3.63 8.06
N ILE A 92 -3.38 -3.36 7.00
CA ILE A 92 -2.47 -2.21 6.90
C ILE A 92 -3.26 -0.89 6.97
N MET A 93 -4.39 -0.78 6.29
CA MET A 93 -5.24 0.42 6.34
C MET A 93 -5.71 0.70 7.76
N GLU A 94 -6.20 -0.32 8.47
CA GLU A 94 -6.66 -0.15 9.86
C GLU A 94 -5.50 0.16 10.81
N HIS A 95 -4.36 -0.49 10.63
CA HIS A 95 -3.15 -0.18 11.41
C HIS A 95 -2.69 1.27 11.22
N SER A 96 -2.75 1.79 9.99
CA SER A 96 -2.43 3.19 9.70
C SER A 96 -3.39 4.16 10.40
N ARG A 97 -4.71 3.86 10.44
CA ARG A 97 -5.69 4.69 11.18
C ARG A 97 -5.41 4.70 12.67
N TYR A 98 -5.07 3.55 13.24
CA TYR A 98 -4.66 3.47 14.64
C TYR A 98 -3.43 4.36 14.91
N LEU A 99 -2.39 4.27 14.08
CA LEU A 99 -1.19 5.09 14.20
C LEU A 99 -1.48 6.58 14.04
N ALA A 100 -2.35 6.96 13.10
CA ALA A 100 -2.79 8.34 12.92
C ALA A 100 -3.37 8.93 14.21
N ALA A 101 -4.26 8.19 14.88
CA ALA A 101 -4.84 8.63 16.14
C ALA A 101 -3.83 8.64 17.29
N ALA A 102 -2.98 7.62 17.38
CA ALA A 102 -2.04 7.46 18.49
C ALA A 102 -0.87 8.46 18.46
N LEU A 103 -0.41 8.83 17.25
CA LEU A 103 0.81 9.62 17.06
C LEU A 103 0.54 11.10 16.67
N ALA A 104 -0.71 11.50 16.50
CA ALA A 104 -1.07 12.87 16.10
C ALA A 104 -0.49 13.95 17.04
N LYS A 105 -0.51 13.70 18.35
CA LYS A 105 0.06 14.62 19.34
C LYS A 105 1.59 14.78 19.25
N ASP A 106 2.26 13.80 18.65
CA ASP A 106 3.70 13.83 18.41
C ASP A 106 4.03 14.48 17.05
N GLY A 107 3.02 15.04 16.35
CA GLY A 107 3.17 15.65 15.03
C GLY A 107 3.40 14.64 13.90
N ILE A 108 3.19 13.35 14.14
CA ILE A 108 3.39 12.28 13.15
C ILE A 108 2.06 11.94 12.47
N ARG A 109 2.02 12.09 11.14
CA ARG A 109 0.89 11.71 10.31
C ARG A 109 1.04 10.26 9.84
N SER A 110 -0.07 9.58 9.64
CA SER A 110 -0.09 8.21 9.12
C SER A 110 -1.23 8.03 8.12
N ASN A 111 -0.89 7.69 6.89
CA ASN A 111 -1.85 7.53 5.80
C ASN A 111 -1.53 6.29 4.96
N THR A 112 -2.50 5.83 4.19
CA THR A 112 -2.30 4.79 3.19
C THR A 112 -2.54 5.31 1.79
N ILE A 113 -1.90 4.66 0.84
CA ILE A 113 -2.28 4.72 -0.57
C ILE A 113 -2.75 3.33 -1.00
N SER A 114 -3.80 3.26 -1.80
CA SER A 114 -4.32 2.03 -2.39
C SER A 114 -4.21 2.10 -3.91
N PRO A 115 -3.10 1.63 -4.49
CA PRO A 115 -2.96 1.54 -5.93
C PRO A 115 -3.97 0.57 -6.54
N GLY A 116 -4.47 0.93 -7.74
CA GLY A 116 -5.16 0.04 -8.64
C GLY A 116 -4.21 -0.77 -9.52
N TYR A 117 -4.61 -0.98 -10.76
CA TYR A 117 -3.76 -1.58 -11.76
C TYR A 117 -2.72 -0.57 -12.25
N VAL A 118 -1.46 -0.81 -11.91
CA VAL A 118 -0.33 0.09 -12.19
C VAL A 118 0.76 -0.69 -12.93
N TRP A 119 1.31 -0.10 -13.98
CA TRP A 119 2.50 -0.64 -14.63
C TRP A 119 3.68 -0.61 -13.67
N SER A 120 4.01 -1.76 -13.10
CA SER A 120 5.11 -1.90 -12.15
C SER A 120 6.01 -3.06 -12.56
N GLY A 121 7.16 -3.18 -11.90
CA GLY A 121 8.08 -4.29 -12.11
C GLY A 121 7.49 -5.69 -11.86
N ILE A 122 6.36 -5.79 -11.18
CA ILE A 122 5.60 -7.04 -11.00
C ILE A 122 5.20 -7.63 -12.35
N PHE A 123 4.94 -6.80 -13.33
CA PHE A 123 4.50 -7.24 -14.67
C PHE A 123 5.65 -7.49 -15.64
N ASN A 124 6.91 -7.22 -15.26
CA ASN A 124 8.11 -7.45 -16.09
C ASN A 124 7.98 -6.91 -17.54
N GLY A 125 7.25 -5.79 -17.74
CA GLY A 125 6.99 -5.22 -19.05
C GLY A 125 6.06 -6.04 -19.96
N ARG A 126 5.36 -7.04 -19.42
CA ARG A 126 4.42 -7.87 -20.18
C ARG A 126 3.14 -7.10 -20.47
N ILE A 127 3.03 -6.59 -21.69
CA ILE A 127 1.80 -5.99 -22.23
C ILE A 127 0.82 -7.10 -22.68
N ASP A 128 1.35 -8.28 -23.03
CA ASP A 128 0.60 -9.40 -23.61
C ASP A 128 0.07 -10.37 -22.52
N MET A 129 -0.45 -9.84 -21.42
CA MET A 129 -0.96 -10.70 -20.36
C MET A 129 -2.41 -11.12 -20.64
N PRO A 130 -2.76 -12.41 -20.45
CA PRO A 130 -4.15 -12.83 -20.50
C PRO A 130 -5.00 -11.97 -19.54
N GLY A 131 -6.08 -11.41 -20.05
CA GLY A 131 -6.99 -10.58 -19.24
C GLY A 131 -6.64 -9.09 -19.18
N HIS A 132 -5.55 -8.62 -19.84
CA HIS A 132 -5.20 -7.20 -19.89
C HIS A 132 -6.37 -6.33 -20.38
N ASP A 133 -6.96 -6.67 -21.52
CA ASP A 133 -8.06 -5.89 -22.10
C ASP A 133 -9.30 -5.90 -21.18
N ALA A 134 -9.62 -7.06 -20.60
CA ALA A 134 -10.73 -7.17 -19.64
C ALA A 134 -10.52 -6.29 -18.40
N MET A 135 -9.28 -6.07 -17.98
CA MET A 135 -8.96 -5.17 -16.88
C MET A 135 -9.10 -3.71 -17.28
N LEU A 136 -8.73 -3.34 -18.49
CA LEU A 136 -8.93 -1.99 -18.99
C LEU A 136 -10.41 -1.62 -19.05
N GLU A 137 -11.29 -2.58 -19.40
CA GLU A 137 -12.74 -2.37 -19.45
C GLU A 137 -13.35 -2.04 -18.08
N VAL A 138 -12.76 -2.55 -16.99
CA VAL A 138 -13.28 -2.28 -15.62
C VAL A 138 -12.62 -1.06 -14.96
N VAL A 139 -11.62 -0.44 -15.60
CA VAL A 139 -11.02 0.81 -15.12
C VAL A 139 -11.63 1.99 -15.89
N PRO A 140 -12.36 2.91 -15.27
CA PRO A 140 -13.01 4.04 -15.95
C PRO A 140 -12.07 4.89 -16.80
N MET A 141 -10.81 5.05 -16.41
CA MET A 141 -9.80 5.77 -17.21
C MET A 141 -9.24 4.95 -18.38
N HIS A 142 -9.71 3.71 -18.59
CA HIS A 142 -9.31 2.78 -19.66
C HIS A 142 -7.80 2.67 -19.88
N ARG A 143 -7.03 2.74 -18.82
CA ARG A 143 -5.58 2.54 -18.80
C ARG A 143 -5.09 2.13 -17.43
N PHE A 144 -3.91 1.55 -17.39
CA PHE A 144 -3.19 1.37 -16.14
C PHE A 144 -2.56 2.68 -15.68
N GLY A 145 -2.40 2.82 -14.38
CA GLY A 145 -1.60 3.88 -13.79
C GLY A 145 -0.11 3.69 -14.04
N THR A 146 0.66 4.73 -13.82
CA THR A 146 2.12 4.73 -13.90
C THR A 146 2.74 4.82 -12.50
N ASN A 147 4.02 4.45 -12.39
CA ASN A 147 4.77 4.62 -11.14
C ASN A 147 4.84 6.09 -10.72
N ASP A 148 4.91 7.03 -11.67
CA ASP A 148 4.97 8.47 -11.39
C ASP A 148 3.66 8.99 -10.79
N GLU A 149 2.51 8.44 -11.19
CA GLU A 149 1.21 8.79 -10.60
C GLU A 149 1.12 8.33 -9.14
N ILE A 150 1.66 7.16 -8.83
CA ILE A 150 1.79 6.69 -7.44
C ILE A 150 2.78 7.55 -6.67
N ALA A 151 3.97 7.82 -7.23
CA ALA A 151 5.01 8.61 -6.60
C ALA A 151 4.55 10.04 -6.28
N SER A 152 3.75 10.65 -7.15
CA SER A 152 3.17 11.99 -6.93
C SER A 152 2.25 12.02 -5.70
N THR A 153 1.44 10.96 -5.50
CA THR A 153 0.59 10.84 -4.31
C THR A 153 1.42 10.65 -3.04
N VAL A 154 2.48 9.85 -3.12
CA VAL A 154 3.44 9.67 -2.01
C VAL A 154 4.11 10.99 -1.68
N LEU A 155 4.57 11.75 -2.69
CA LEU A 155 5.20 13.06 -2.50
C LEU A 155 4.25 14.05 -1.81
N PHE A 156 2.97 14.11 -2.21
CA PHE A 156 1.95 14.89 -1.52
C PHE A 156 1.88 14.52 -0.03
N LEU A 157 1.75 13.23 0.28
CA LEU A 157 1.65 12.75 1.67
C LEU A 157 2.94 12.93 2.47
N ALA A 158 4.10 12.95 1.83
CA ALA A 158 5.40 13.20 2.47
C ALA A 158 5.66 14.68 2.78
N SER A 159 4.98 15.58 2.08
CA SER A 159 5.22 17.04 2.16
C SER A 159 4.25 17.76 3.10
N ASP A 160 4.54 19.03 3.39
CA ASP A 160 3.69 19.93 4.17
C ASP A 160 2.36 20.27 3.49
N ALA A 161 2.23 20.01 2.18
CA ALA A 161 0.97 20.13 1.45
C ALA A 161 -0.15 19.26 2.05
N SER A 162 0.23 18.19 2.78
CA SER A 162 -0.68 17.29 3.49
C SER A 162 -0.62 17.45 5.03
N SER A 163 -0.18 18.60 5.55
CA SER A 163 0.04 18.81 6.98
C SER A 163 -1.18 18.58 7.89
N TYR A 164 -2.39 18.68 7.34
CA TYR A 164 -3.65 18.38 8.06
C TYR A 164 -4.35 17.09 7.59
N VAL A 165 -3.60 16.22 6.89
CA VAL A 165 -4.09 14.94 6.34
C VAL A 165 -3.48 13.77 7.11
N THR A 166 -4.30 13.06 7.89
CA THR A 166 -3.88 11.87 8.63
C THR A 166 -5.06 10.90 8.79
N GLY A 167 -4.78 9.61 8.81
CA GLY A 167 -5.78 8.53 9.01
C GLY A 167 -6.61 8.20 7.77
N ILE A 168 -6.23 8.70 6.58
CA ILE A 168 -6.96 8.43 5.34
C ILE A 168 -6.28 7.37 4.48
N ASP A 169 -7.06 6.83 3.56
CA ASP A 169 -6.58 6.03 2.44
C ASP A 169 -6.86 6.76 1.13
N ILE A 170 -5.82 6.96 0.31
CA ILE A 170 -5.96 7.56 -1.01
C ILE A 170 -5.93 6.44 -2.05
N ARG A 171 -7.07 6.23 -2.73
CA ARG A 171 -7.16 5.32 -3.85
C ARG A 171 -6.58 5.97 -5.10
N VAL A 172 -5.62 5.29 -5.74
CA VAL A 172 -4.95 5.73 -6.96
C VAL A 172 -5.17 4.65 -8.01
N ASP A 173 -6.40 4.59 -8.55
CA ASP A 173 -6.92 3.40 -9.22
C ASP A 173 -7.66 3.68 -10.55
N GLY A 174 -7.58 4.91 -11.06
CA GLY A 174 -8.26 5.29 -12.31
C GLY A 174 -9.79 5.22 -12.24
N GLY A 175 -10.35 5.26 -11.03
CA GLY A 175 -11.79 5.18 -10.79
C GLY A 175 -12.34 3.76 -10.62
N TYR A 176 -11.49 2.74 -10.59
CA TYR A 176 -11.92 1.34 -10.45
C TYR A 176 -12.85 1.10 -9.27
N SER A 177 -12.60 1.72 -8.13
CA SER A 177 -13.34 1.48 -6.88
C SER A 177 -14.54 2.40 -6.65
N VAL A 178 -15.03 3.11 -7.66
CA VAL A 178 -16.20 4.01 -7.52
C VAL A 178 -17.53 3.34 -7.86
N PHE A 179 -17.51 2.06 -8.29
CA PHE A 179 -18.70 1.26 -8.60
C PHE A 179 -18.84 0.07 -7.66
#